data_9a548756cae05942aca89c454c733dd6
#
_entry.id   9a548756cae05942aca89c454c733dd6
#
_cell.length_a   1.000
_cell.length_b   1.000
_cell.length_c   1.000
_cell.angle_alpha   90.00
_cell.angle_beta   90.00
_cell.angle_gamma   90.00
#
_symmetry.space_group_name_H-M   'P 1'
#
loop_
_entity.id
_entity.type
_entity.pdbx_description
1 polymer ?
#
loop_
_entity_poly.entity_id
_entity_poly.type
_entity_poly.pdbx_seq_one_letter_code
_entity_poly.pdbx_strand_id
1 'polypeptide(L)'
;APTASAVVSHVAETIDIPVVLTVARADTDFDERIKAGADIFNVSAAAETPAVVRCIREQHPDVPIIATGGPTDESILETIRAGANAITWTPPSNGEIFRDIMAAYRENKPHP
;
A
#
# COMPACT_ATOMS: atom_id res chain seq x y z
N ALA A 1 12.32 9.60 -4.80
CA ALA A 1 12.21 9.74 -6.25
C ALA A 1 11.78 8.41 -6.87
N PRO A 2 10.99 8.42 -7.93
CA PRO A 2 10.59 7.17 -8.58
C PRO A 2 11.82 6.46 -9.18
N THR A 3 11.82 5.15 -9.10
CA THR A 3 12.87 4.32 -9.69
C THR A 3 12.80 4.42 -11.21
N ALA A 4 13.94 4.67 -11.86
CA ALA A 4 13.99 4.74 -13.31
C ALA A 4 13.71 3.37 -13.95
N SER A 5 13.01 3.36 -15.08
CA SER A 5 12.67 2.12 -15.79
C SER A 5 13.91 1.31 -16.21
N ALA A 6 15.02 1.98 -16.51
CA ALA A 6 16.29 1.29 -16.81
C ALA A 6 16.79 0.45 -15.63
N VAL A 7 16.60 0.93 -14.39
CA VAL A 7 16.97 0.18 -13.19
C VAL A 7 16.04 -1.01 -13.01
N VAL A 8 14.74 -0.84 -13.22
CA VAL A 8 13.74 -1.91 -13.16
C VAL A 8 14.10 -3.01 -14.16
N SER A 9 14.42 -2.66 -15.40
CA SER A 9 14.79 -3.62 -16.43
C SER A 9 16.07 -4.37 -16.06
N HIS A 10 17.08 -3.68 -15.55
CA HIS A 10 18.34 -4.31 -15.14
C HIS A 10 18.13 -5.31 -14.01
N VAL A 11 17.32 -4.94 -13.00
CA VAL A 11 17.01 -5.85 -11.90
C VAL A 11 16.24 -7.06 -12.41
N ALA A 12 15.20 -6.85 -13.24
CA ALA A 12 14.39 -7.94 -13.78
C ALA A 12 15.18 -8.92 -14.62
N GLU A 13 16.18 -8.44 -15.38
CA GLU A 13 17.08 -9.27 -16.19
C GLU A 13 18.12 -10.03 -15.35
N THR A 14 18.49 -9.47 -14.19
CA THR A 14 19.57 -9.99 -13.36
C THR A 14 19.07 -11.04 -12.36
N ILE A 15 17.84 -10.92 -11.87
CA ILE A 15 17.28 -11.80 -10.83
C ILE A 15 16.06 -12.55 -11.37
N ASP A 16 15.85 -13.76 -10.84
CA ASP A 16 14.72 -14.63 -11.21
C ASP A 16 13.68 -14.69 -10.09
N ILE A 17 13.29 -13.51 -9.61
CA ILE A 17 12.22 -13.34 -8.60
C ILE A 17 11.33 -12.17 -9.02
N PRO A 18 10.08 -12.10 -8.53
CA PRO A 18 9.20 -10.98 -8.84
C PRO A 18 9.79 -9.63 -8.42
N VAL A 19 9.60 -8.64 -9.26
CA VAL A 19 10.04 -7.27 -9.01
C VAL A 19 8.86 -6.45 -8.51
N VAL A 20 8.99 -5.88 -7.32
CA VAL A 20 8.00 -4.97 -6.73
C VAL A 20 8.47 -3.54 -6.93
N LEU A 21 7.64 -2.73 -7.58
CA LEU A 21 7.93 -1.32 -7.81
C LEU A 21 7.01 -0.44 -6.98
N THR A 22 7.59 0.47 -6.20
CA THR A 22 6.81 1.43 -5.42
C THR A 22 6.33 2.58 -6.30
N VAL A 23 5.06 2.89 -6.20
CA VAL A 23 4.39 3.97 -6.92
C VAL A 23 3.79 4.95 -5.91
N ALA A 24 4.08 6.23 -6.10
CA ALA A 24 3.62 7.28 -5.21
C ALA A 24 2.68 8.29 -5.90
N ARG A 25 2.45 8.15 -7.21
CA ARG A 25 1.69 9.14 -8.00
C ARG A 25 0.82 8.47 -9.05
N ALA A 26 -0.38 9.02 -9.26
CA ALA A 26 -1.32 8.55 -10.26
C ALA A 26 -0.88 8.84 -11.71
N ASP A 27 0.01 9.81 -11.91
CA ASP A 27 0.52 10.20 -13.22
C ASP A 27 1.70 9.33 -13.70
N THR A 28 1.99 8.25 -13.00
CA THR A 28 3.00 7.26 -13.40
C THR A 28 2.53 6.52 -14.66
N ASP A 29 3.44 6.29 -15.60
CA ASP A 29 3.18 5.43 -16.75
C ASP A 29 3.30 3.95 -16.34
N PHE A 30 2.21 3.35 -15.92
CA PHE A 30 2.17 1.98 -15.43
C PHE A 30 2.50 0.97 -16.52
N ASP A 31 2.05 1.22 -17.75
CA ASP A 31 2.37 0.37 -18.90
C ASP A 31 3.87 0.27 -19.13
N GLU A 32 4.57 1.39 -19.15
CA GLU A 32 6.02 1.43 -19.29
C GLU A 32 6.71 0.66 -18.18
N ARG A 33 6.25 0.81 -16.93
CA ARG A 33 6.82 0.12 -15.77
C ARG A 33 6.64 -1.40 -15.85
N ILE A 34 5.48 -1.83 -16.29
CA ILE A 34 5.22 -3.27 -16.50
C ILE A 34 6.11 -3.81 -17.61
N LYS A 35 6.22 -3.12 -18.73
CA LYS A 35 7.09 -3.52 -19.85
C LYS A 35 8.56 -3.55 -19.45
N ALA A 36 8.97 -2.67 -18.54
CA ALA A 36 10.33 -2.66 -17.99
C ALA A 36 10.62 -3.86 -17.09
N GLY A 37 9.60 -4.53 -16.55
CA GLY A 37 9.75 -5.73 -15.74
C GLY A 37 9.15 -5.68 -14.34
N ALA A 38 8.37 -4.65 -14.01
CA ALA A 38 7.64 -4.62 -12.74
C ALA A 38 6.53 -5.67 -12.75
N ASP A 39 6.54 -6.55 -11.77
CA ASP A 39 5.54 -7.63 -11.62
C ASP A 39 4.42 -7.24 -10.67
N ILE A 40 4.75 -6.46 -9.65
CA ILE A 40 3.83 -6.06 -8.58
C ILE A 40 4.02 -4.56 -8.34
N PHE A 41 2.93 -3.83 -8.17
CA PHE A 41 3.01 -2.45 -7.71
C PHE A 41 2.77 -2.36 -6.20
N ASN A 42 3.61 -1.60 -5.52
CA ASN A 42 3.42 -1.22 -4.14
C ASN A 42 3.02 0.26 -4.11
N VAL A 43 1.76 0.54 -3.85
CA VAL A 43 1.24 1.91 -3.86
C VAL A 43 1.37 2.54 -2.49
N SER A 44 2.11 3.63 -2.41
CA SER A 44 2.33 4.40 -1.19
C SER A 44 2.22 5.90 -1.52
N ALA A 45 1.00 6.39 -1.52
CA ALA A 45 0.67 7.76 -1.92
C ALA A 45 -0.09 8.51 -0.82
N ALA A 46 0.10 8.15 0.43
CA ALA A 46 -0.58 8.73 1.59
C ALA A 46 -2.11 8.76 1.38
N ALA A 47 -2.76 9.88 1.54
CA ALA A 47 -4.22 10.01 1.36
C ALA A 47 -4.70 9.70 -0.07
N GLU A 48 -3.82 9.79 -1.07
CA GLU A 48 -4.13 9.51 -2.46
C GLU A 48 -4.01 8.03 -2.83
N THR A 49 -3.59 7.18 -1.91
CA THR A 49 -3.37 5.74 -2.18
C THR A 49 -4.60 5.06 -2.80
N PRO A 50 -5.83 5.21 -2.28
CA PRO A 50 -6.99 4.58 -2.92
C PRO A 50 -7.21 5.04 -4.36
N ALA A 51 -7.01 6.32 -4.63
CA ALA A 51 -7.17 6.88 -5.98
C ALA A 51 -6.14 6.31 -6.95
N VAL A 52 -4.89 6.17 -6.53
CA VAL A 52 -3.82 5.57 -7.34
C VAL A 52 -4.10 4.09 -7.60
N VAL A 53 -4.52 3.34 -6.59
CA VAL A 53 -4.91 1.93 -6.74
C VAL A 53 -6.05 1.79 -7.76
N ARG A 54 -7.05 2.64 -7.66
CA ARG A 54 -8.18 2.64 -8.59
C ARG A 54 -7.73 2.91 -10.02
N CYS A 55 -6.84 3.88 -10.21
CA CYS A 55 -6.27 4.23 -11.50
C CYS A 55 -5.51 3.05 -12.13
N ILE A 56 -4.68 2.36 -11.36
CA ILE A 56 -3.96 1.17 -11.84
C ILE A 56 -4.94 0.06 -12.21
N ARG A 57 -5.93 -0.18 -11.36
CA ARG A 57 -6.89 -1.27 -11.57
C ARG A 57 -7.76 -1.07 -12.80
N GLU A 58 -8.10 0.16 -13.14
CA GLU A 58 -8.83 0.49 -14.37
C GLU A 58 -8.02 0.18 -15.62
N GLN A 59 -6.72 0.42 -15.59
CA GLN A 59 -5.82 0.19 -16.73
C GLN A 59 -5.32 -1.24 -16.79
N HIS A 60 -5.11 -1.87 -15.66
CA HIS A 60 -4.52 -3.21 -15.52
C HIS A 60 -5.30 -4.05 -14.50
N PRO A 61 -6.43 -4.68 -14.91
CA PRO A 61 -7.30 -5.40 -13.98
C PRO A 61 -6.64 -6.56 -13.22
N ASP A 62 -5.59 -7.15 -13.79
CA ASP A 62 -4.98 -8.37 -13.27
C ASP A 62 -3.64 -8.16 -12.57
N VAL A 63 -3.07 -6.95 -12.58
CA VAL A 63 -1.78 -6.73 -11.96
C VAL A 63 -1.89 -6.80 -10.42
N PRO A 64 -0.97 -7.51 -9.76
CA PRO A 64 -0.98 -7.53 -8.29
C PRO A 64 -0.63 -6.17 -7.71
N ILE A 65 -1.39 -5.72 -6.73
CA ILE A 65 -1.19 -4.45 -6.05
C ILE A 65 -1.10 -4.66 -4.55
N ILE A 66 -0.01 -4.19 -3.96
CA ILE A 66 0.16 -4.01 -2.52
C ILE A 66 -0.05 -2.51 -2.26
N ALA A 67 -0.74 -2.15 -1.22
CA ALA A 67 -0.97 -0.73 -0.92
C ALA A 67 -0.85 -0.43 0.56
N THR A 68 -0.45 0.79 0.89
CA THR A 68 -0.45 1.29 2.27
C THR A 68 -1.88 1.55 2.71
N GLY A 69 -2.29 0.94 3.81
CA GLY A 69 -3.70 0.97 4.26
C GLY A 69 -4.12 2.27 4.93
N GLY A 70 -3.17 3.11 5.34
CA GLY A 70 -3.48 4.32 6.09
C GLY A 70 -3.74 4.08 7.57
N PRO A 71 -4.10 5.13 8.33
CA PRO A 71 -4.13 5.09 9.79
C PRO A 71 -5.44 4.55 10.39
N THR A 72 -6.50 4.39 9.63
CA THR A 72 -7.81 3.99 10.14
C THR A 72 -8.35 2.75 9.44
N ASP A 73 -9.27 2.05 10.10
CA ASP A 73 -9.98 0.93 9.50
C ASP A 73 -10.73 1.34 8.23
N GLU A 74 -11.30 2.53 8.23
CA GLU A 74 -12.02 3.08 7.08
C GLU A 74 -11.09 3.29 5.88
N SER A 75 -9.89 3.84 6.10
CA SER A 75 -8.91 4.03 5.04
C SER A 75 -8.39 2.70 4.49
N ILE A 76 -8.22 1.70 5.33
CA ILE A 76 -7.86 0.34 4.92
C ILE A 76 -8.94 -0.25 4.03
N LEU A 77 -10.19 -0.17 4.46
CA LEU A 77 -11.32 -0.69 3.69
C LEU A 77 -11.48 0.03 2.35
N GLU A 78 -11.32 1.32 2.33
CA GLU A 78 -11.36 2.11 1.08
C GLU A 78 -10.30 1.66 0.09
N THR A 79 -9.09 1.41 0.56
CA THR A 79 -7.98 0.95 -0.26
C THR A 79 -8.24 -0.46 -0.82
N ILE A 80 -8.80 -1.35 -0.01
CA ILE A 80 -9.21 -2.70 -0.45
C ILE A 80 -10.30 -2.59 -1.52
N ARG A 81 -11.30 -1.77 -1.30
CA ARG A 81 -12.41 -1.56 -2.26
C ARG A 81 -11.93 -0.93 -3.56
N ALA A 82 -10.86 -0.14 -3.51
CA ALA A 82 -10.23 0.41 -4.70
C ALA A 82 -9.58 -0.66 -5.58
N GLY A 83 -9.27 -1.83 -5.04
CA GLY A 83 -8.76 -2.98 -5.79
C GLY A 83 -7.39 -3.49 -5.37
N ALA A 84 -6.88 -3.09 -4.20
CA ALA A 84 -5.62 -3.64 -3.68
C ALA A 84 -5.78 -5.12 -3.31
N ASN A 85 -4.79 -5.92 -3.63
CA ASN A 85 -4.75 -7.34 -3.29
C ASN A 85 -4.21 -7.59 -1.88
N ALA A 86 -3.33 -6.72 -1.40
CA ALA A 86 -2.72 -6.80 -0.08
C ALA A 86 -2.50 -5.39 0.48
N ILE A 87 -2.51 -5.30 1.79
CA ILE A 87 -2.33 -4.03 2.51
C ILE A 87 -1.11 -4.13 3.40
N THR A 88 -0.26 -3.10 3.35
CA THR A 88 0.76 -2.89 4.37
C THR A 88 0.19 -1.97 5.45
N TRP A 89 0.44 -2.30 6.69
CA TRP A 89 -0.10 -1.59 7.83
C TRP A 89 0.95 -1.45 8.91
N THR A 90 1.06 -0.27 9.49
CA THR A 90 1.93 -0.04 10.62
C THR A 90 1.12 -0.22 11.90
N PRO A 91 1.42 -1.23 12.72
CA PRO A 91 0.69 -1.43 13.96
C PRO A 91 0.94 -0.28 14.93
N PRO A 92 -0.02 0.00 15.82
CA PRO A 92 0.19 1.00 16.86
C PRO A 92 1.38 0.59 17.76
N SER A 93 2.07 1.57 18.32
CA SER A 93 3.16 1.32 19.24
C SER A 93 2.65 0.66 20.53
N ASN A 94 3.55 0.00 21.27
CA ASN A 94 3.21 -0.58 22.57
C ASN A 94 2.62 0.47 23.53
N GLY A 95 3.12 1.70 23.48
CA GLY A 95 2.60 2.79 24.29
C GLY A 95 1.18 3.19 23.91
N GLU A 96 0.86 3.21 22.61
CA GLU A 96 -0.48 3.48 22.12
C GLU A 96 -1.46 2.37 22.51
N ILE A 97 -1.08 1.11 22.32
CA ILE A 97 -1.89 -0.04 22.71
C ILE A 97 -2.18 0.00 24.21
N PHE A 98 -1.17 0.27 25.02
CA PHE A 98 -1.31 0.35 26.46
C PHE A 98 -2.26 1.47 26.88
N ARG A 99 -2.14 2.63 26.26
CA ARG A 99 -3.04 3.77 26.51
C ARG A 99 -4.49 3.43 26.21
N ASP A 100 -4.72 2.78 25.07
CA ASP A 100 -6.07 2.40 24.63
C ASP A 100 -6.69 1.38 25.58
N ILE A 101 -5.92 0.38 25.98
CA ILE A 101 -6.35 -0.64 26.95
C ILE A 101 -6.69 0.01 28.31
N MET A 102 -5.85 0.91 28.78
CA MET A 102 -6.06 1.58 30.05
C MET A 102 -7.27 2.53 30.02
N ALA A 103 -7.47 3.22 28.89
CA ALA A 103 -8.65 4.07 28.72
C ALA A 103 -9.94 3.24 28.74
N ALA A 104 -9.99 2.14 28.00
CA ALA A 104 -11.13 1.22 28.01
C ALA A 104 -11.39 0.63 29.39
N TYR A 105 -10.33 0.24 30.09
CA TYR A 105 -10.43 -0.27 31.45
C TYR A 105 -11.05 0.76 32.41
N ARG A 106 -10.61 2.01 32.33
CA ARG A 106 -11.13 3.10 33.17
C ARG A 106 -12.59 3.41 32.91
N GLU A 107 -13.02 3.35 31.64
CA GLU A 107 -14.41 3.59 31.26
C GLU A 107 -15.35 2.48 31.76
N ASN A 108 -14.91 1.24 31.72
CA ASN A 108 -15.73 0.07 32.02
C ASN A 108 -15.63 -0.41 33.49
N LYS A 109 -14.65 0.10 34.24
CA LYS A 109 -14.47 -0.32 35.62
C LYS A 109 -15.45 0.37 36.53
N PRO A 110 -16.25 -0.37 37.32
CA PRO A 110 -17.07 0.24 38.35
C PRO A 110 -16.19 0.92 39.39
N HIS A 111 -16.49 2.18 39.68
CA HIS A 111 -15.82 2.87 40.76
C HIS A 111 -16.37 2.40 42.09
N PRO A 112 -15.49 2.15 43.09
CA PRO A 112 -15.94 1.78 44.41
C PRO A 112 -16.72 2.87 45.11
#